data_05c1e7ee1f12a614ee9ebf7111766720
#
_entry.id   05c1e7ee1f12a614ee9ebf7111766720
#
_cell.length_a   1.000
_cell.length_b   1.000
_cell.length_c   1.000
_cell.angle_alpha   90.00
_cell.angle_beta   90.00
_cell.angle_gamma   90.00
#
_symmetry.space_group_name_H-M   'P 1'
#
loop_
_entity.id
_entity.type
_entity.pdbx_description
1 polymer ?
#
loop_
_entity_poly.entity_id
_entity_poly.type
_entity_poly.pdbx_seq_one_letter_code
_entity_poly.pdbx_strand_id
1 'polypeptide(L)'
;MDTLILTGWGWEDYACAAAVALRHFKQADIRGMSTRRLPEFLNEISGYRHIVILGIGLSGNPELLLDAVKKQKAGGVGIRWISALGFPEYLPDELRTELDPFIREGGITEAVSDCFQLPCDDLMPLIAADYSSPEVRQNKLLLDAAMYVYRNYQDEKAYGNAIRHIALGDKESKWSEAEKVMTAHYIRFGNRELVGKSKLMAELQDRINHIAPHEHARVLILGESGTGKETVALQIHNKSPRRKEPYIAFNCASVTPNLLESRFFGHEKGAFTGAVEMKRGIFELANGGTLFLDEIGELPLEAQGILLRVLEEGRFTRMAGLTEIEVNVRLIAATNRDLAAMVRDGKFREDLFHRLNVVQIRVPSLREHKSDIEQIANGYWLRQHRQRLSAEQIEALMQYDYPGNVRELFNLLERASVLDEQDFARLLAEHKQMTYNLSHHMKEEVPDDLETATILHIKQVYEKYDHNLTQTAKALNAAKNTVRKYLEK
;
A
#
# COMPACT_ATOMS: atom_id res chain seq x y z
N MET A 1 -24.97 15.15 16.30
CA MET A 1 -23.91 16.07 16.79
C MET A 1 -24.22 17.45 16.23
N ASP A 2 -24.11 18.50 17.05
CA ASP A 2 -24.55 19.86 16.64
C ASP A 2 -23.43 20.68 16.01
N THR A 3 -22.21 20.15 16.04
CA THR A 3 -21.00 20.85 15.54
C THR A 3 -20.28 20.05 14.49
N LEU A 4 -19.87 20.72 13.41
CA LEU A 4 -19.02 20.18 12.35
C LEU A 4 -17.70 20.94 12.32
N ILE A 5 -16.59 20.22 12.38
CA ILE A 5 -15.25 20.74 12.20
C ILE A 5 -14.76 20.36 10.81
N LEU A 6 -14.49 21.36 9.96
CA LEU A 6 -13.90 21.23 8.66
C LEU A 6 -12.42 21.60 8.73
N THR A 7 -11.54 20.72 8.33
CA THR A 7 -10.10 20.94 8.40
C THR A 7 -9.42 20.59 7.07
N GLY A 8 -8.27 21.19 6.80
CA GLY A 8 -7.45 20.83 5.64
C GLY A 8 -6.93 19.39 5.71
N TRP A 9 -6.39 18.91 4.59
CA TRP A 9 -5.86 17.56 4.47
C TRP A 9 -4.32 17.52 4.51
N GLY A 10 -3.78 16.49 5.15
CA GLY A 10 -2.43 16.04 4.86
C GLY A 10 -1.28 16.69 5.61
N TRP A 11 -1.57 17.60 6.53
CA TRP A 11 -0.55 18.24 7.37
C TRP A 11 -0.88 17.98 8.84
N GLU A 12 0.14 17.65 9.61
CA GLU A 12 0.03 17.38 11.05
C GLU A 12 -0.62 18.57 11.77
N ASP A 13 -0.28 19.79 11.38
CA ASP A 13 -0.81 21.02 11.95
C ASP A 13 -2.34 21.13 11.81
N TYR A 14 -2.93 20.72 10.67
CA TYR A 14 -4.38 20.67 10.51
C TYR A 14 -5.06 19.63 11.39
N ALA A 15 -4.45 18.47 11.54
CA ALA A 15 -4.97 17.40 12.40
C ALA A 15 -4.92 17.82 13.87
N CYS A 16 -3.82 18.43 14.30
CA CYS A 16 -3.66 18.97 15.66
C CYS A 16 -4.63 20.13 15.93
N ALA A 17 -4.81 21.05 14.98
CA ALA A 17 -5.82 22.11 15.07
C ALA A 17 -7.23 21.56 15.29
N ALA A 18 -7.61 20.53 14.53
CA ALA A 18 -8.90 19.85 14.68
C ALA A 18 -9.00 19.11 16.03
N ALA A 19 -7.90 18.54 16.55
CA ALA A 19 -7.86 17.93 17.87
C ALA A 19 -8.09 18.96 18.98
N VAL A 20 -7.47 20.15 18.92
CA VAL A 20 -7.73 21.25 19.87
C VAL A 20 -9.20 21.70 19.80
N ALA A 21 -9.75 21.91 18.59
CA ALA A 21 -11.16 22.27 18.42
C ALA A 21 -12.10 21.19 18.99
N LEU A 22 -11.75 19.91 18.84
CA LEU A 22 -12.54 18.81 19.41
C LEU A 22 -12.50 18.79 20.95
N ARG A 23 -11.39 19.19 21.57
CA ARG A 23 -11.31 19.35 23.03
C ARG A 23 -12.30 20.40 23.53
N HIS A 24 -12.55 21.46 22.73
CA HIS A 24 -13.56 22.48 23.03
C HIS A 24 -14.97 21.93 22.87
N PHE A 25 -15.29 21.38 21.71
CA PHE A 25 -16.65 20.96 21.37
C PHE A 25 -17.04 19.56 21.86
N LYS A 26 -16.10 18.76 22.37
CA LYS A 26 -16.24 17.39 22.93
C LYS A 26 -16.97 16.38 22.04
N GLN A 27 -18.06 16.80 21.38
CA GLN A 27 -18.86 15.98 20.45
C GLN A 27 -19.09 16.76 19.15
N ALA A 28 -18.16 16.62 18.21
CA ALA A 28 -18.27 17.20 16.88
C ALA A 28 -17.98 16.17 15.81
N ASP A 29 -18.58 16.31 14.64
CA ASP A 29 -18.16 15.63 13.45
C ASP A 29 -16.91 16.30 12.87
N ILE A 30 -15.96 15.51 12.37
CA ILE A 30 -14.73 16.01 11.78
C ILE A 30 -14.67 15.55 10.34
N ARG A 31 -14.45 16.49 9.41
CA ARG A 31 -14.24 16.17 8.00
C ARG A 31 -13.06 16.93 7.43
N GLY A 32 -12.24 16.22 6.69
CA GLY A 32 -11.24 16.87 5.85
C GLY A 32 -11.91 17.50 4.62
N MET A 33 -11.44 18.68 4.21
CA MET A 33 -12.04 19.44 3.14
C MET A 33 -10.97 20.13 2.29
N SER A 34 -11.18 20.15 0.99
CA SER A 34 -10.39 20.97 0.07
C SER A 34 -11.10 22.31 -0.19
N THR A 35 -10.31 23.33 -0.47
CA THR A 35 -10.82 24.68 -0.81
C THR A 35 -11.82 24.66 -1.96
N ARG A 36 -11.64 23.82 -2.96
CA ARG A 36 -12.51 23.73 -4.16
C ARG A 36 -13.87 23.11 -3.86
N ARG A 37 -13.95 22.15 -2.93
CA ARG A 37 -15.19 21.45 -2.57
C ARG A 37 -15.99 22.16 -1.49
N LEU A 38 -15.38 23.12 -0.77
CA LEU A 38 -16.00 23.77 0.36
C LEU A 38 -17.35 24.43 0.02
N PRO A 39 -17.51 25.20 -1.08
CA PRO A 39 -18.80 25.82 -1.42
C PRO A 39 -19.90 24.81 -1.70
N GLU A 40 -19.62 23.80 -2.50
CA GLU A 40 -20.59 22.73 -2.85
C GLU A 40 -20.99 21.97 -1.59
N PHE A 41 -20.00 21.57 -0.79
CA PHE A 41 -20.24 20.86 0.45
C PHE A 41 -21.11 21.66 1.44
N LEU A 42 -20.85 22.95 1.64
CA LEU A 42 -21.68 23.80 2.49
C LEU A 42 -23.12 23.94 1.96
N ASN A 43 -23.32 23.83 0.66
CA ASN A 43 -24.66 23.84 0.07
C ASN A 43 -25.46 22.54 0.31
N GLU A 44 -24.80 21.43 0.49
CA GLU A 44 -25.41 20.10 0.59
C GLU A 44 -25.66 19.66 2.04
N ILE A 45 -24.86 20.15 2.99
CA ILE A 45 -24.96 19.71 4.38
C ILE A 45 -26.14 20.34 5.13
N SER A 46 -26.64 19.58 6.10
CA SER A 46 -27.68 20.01 7.03
C SER A 46 -27.54 19.34 8.39
N GLY A 47 -28.23 19.83 9.39
CA GLY A 47 -28.30 19.19 10.71
C GLY A 47 -27.25 19.65 11.70
N TYR A 48 -26.41 20.65 11.37
CA TYR A 48 -25.47 21.26 12.30
C TYR A 48 -25.93 22.64 12.74
N ARG A 49 -25.59 22.99 13.97
CA ARG A 49 -25.79 24.35 14.51
C ARG A 49 -24.53 25.20 14.44
N HIS A 50 -23.38 24.55 14.43
CA HIS A 50 -22.09 25.20 14.38
C HIS A 50 -21.20 24.54 13.33
N ILE A 51 -20.53 25.34 12.51
CA ILE A 51 -19.51 24.91 11.57
C ILE A 51 -18.23 25.70 11.88
N VAL A 52 -17.14 24.96 12.13
CA VAL A 52 -15.82 25.54 12.36
C VAL A 52 -14.91 25.14 11.22
N ILE A 53 -14.37 26.10 10.50
CA ILE A 53 -13.49 25.89 9.34
C ILE A 53 -12.07 26.25 9.76
N LEU A 54 -11.16 25.27 9.72
CA LEU A 54 -9.79 25.37 10.22
C LEU A 54 -8.78 25.37 9.07
N GLY A 55 -8.10 26.50 8.86
CA GLY A 55 -6.97 26.62 7.95
C GLY A 55 -7.28 26.35 6.47
N ILE A 56 -8.53 26.10 6.11
CA ILE A 56 -8.91 25.87 4.72
C ILE A 56 -8.86 27.22 4.01
N GLY A 57 -8.02 27.32 2.96
CA GLY A 57 -7.97 28.49 2.12
C GLY A 57 -9.34 28.74 1.45
N LEU A 58 -9.67 30.00 1.24
CA LEU A 58 -10.92 30.40 0.62
C LEU A 58 -10.75 30.63 -0.89
N SER A 59 -9.78 29.96 -1.52
CA SER A 59 -9.55 30.02 -2.95
C SER A 59 -10.62 29.21 -3.68
N GLY A 60 -11.32 29.81 -4.60
CA GLY A 60 -12.40 29.17 -5.35
C GLY A 60 -13.28 30.23 -5.98
N ASN A 61 -14.54 29.89 -6.28
CA ASN A 61 -15.53 30.88 -6.69
C ASN A 61 -16.08 31.59 -5.44
N PRO A 62 -15.71 32.87 -5.21
CA PRO A 62 -16.12 33.61 -4.02
C PRO A 62 -17.64 33.80 -3.89
N GLU A 63 -18.32 33.93 -5.03
CA GLU A 63 -19.79 34.12 -5.06
C GLU A 63 -20.50 32.86 -4.60
N LEU A 64 -20.09 31.68 -5.12
CA LEU A 64 -20.64 30.40 -4.67
C LEU A 64 -20.40 30.14 -3.18
N LEU A 65 -19.24 30.55 -2.67
CA LEU A 65 -18.93 30.39 -1.25
C LEU A 65 -19.80 31.31 -0.41
N LEU A 66 -19.97 32.57 -0.83
CA LEU A 66 -20.81 33.55 -0.14
C LEU A 66 -22.28 33.10 -0.08
N ASP A 67 -22.81 32.60 -1.20
CA ASP A 67 -24.18 32.10 -1.27
C ASP A 67 -24.37 30.86 -0.36
N ALA A 68 -23.40 29.94 -0.35
CA ALA A 68 -23.44 28.77 0.52
C ALA A 68 -23.40 29.14 2.00
N VAL A 69 -22.56 30.11 2.38
CA VAL A 69 -22.46 30.63 3.76
C VAL A 69 -23.75 31.31 4.17
N LYS A 70 -24.29 32.19 3.33
CA LYS A 70 -25.58 32.88 3.59
C LYS A 70 -26.74 31.89 3.76
N LYS A 71 -26.78 30.83 2.92
CA LYS A 71 -27.80 29.80 3.03
C LYS A 71 -27.74 29.08 4.38
N GLN A 72 -26.55 28.70 4.85
CA GLN A 72 -26.38 28.06 6.15
C GLN A 72 -26.78 29.00 7.30
N LYS A 73 -26.37 30.24 7.23
CA LYS A 73 -26.74 31.23 8.26
C LYS A 73 -28.23 31.54 8.30
N ALA A 74 -28.89 31.62 7.14
CA ALA A 74 -30.36 31.76 7.08
C ALA A 74 -31.08 30.56 7.74
N GLY A 75 -30.44 29.40 7.76
CA GLY A 75 -30.85 28.19 8.52
C GLY A 75 -30.51 28.24 10.02
N GLY A 76 -29.94 29.32 10.52
CA GLY A 76 -29.55 29.46 11.93
C GLY A 76 -28.21 28.84 12.30
N VAL A 77 -27.36 28.54 11.33
CA VAL A 77 -26.04 27.89 11.56
C VAL A 77 -24.99 28.98 11.84
N GLY A 78 -24.29 28.87 12.96
CA GLY A 78 -23.11 29.68 13.27
C GLY A 78 -21.89 29.15 12.51
N ILE A 79 -21.20 30.02 11.76
CA ILE A 79 -19.99 29.65 11.01
C ILE A 79 -18.82 30.48 11.53
N ARG A 80 -17.71 29.79 11.89
CA ARG A 80 -16.45 30.43 12.29
C ARG A 80 -15.31 29.92 11.42
N TRP A 81 -14.53 30.85 10.87
CA TRP A 81 -13.33 30.53 10.11
C TRP A 81 -12.09 30.93 10.90
N ILE A 82 -11.21 29.95 11.19
CA ILE A 82 -9.96 30.16 11.91
C ILE A 82 -8.79 29.92 10.93
N SER A 83 -7.89 30.89 10.85
CA SER A 83 -6.77 30.84 9.92
C SER A 83 -5.47 31.36 10.54
N ALA A 84 -4.36 30.75 10.17
CA ALA A 84 -3.01 31.25 10.42
C ALA A 84 -2.53 32.21 9.32
N LEU A 85 -3.28 32.28 8.22
CA LEU A 85 -3.04 33.21 7.10
C LEU A 85 -4.09 34.31 7.14
N GLY A 86 -3.72 35.50 6.69
CA GLY A 86 -4.67 36.64 6.61
C GLY A 86 -5.89 36.30 5.75
N PHE A 87 -6.93 37.13 5.91
CA PHE A 87 -8.09 37.02 5.02
C PHE A 87 -7.69 37.52 3.62
N PRO A 88 -7.91 36.71 2.55
CA PRO A 88 -7.47 37.10 1.21
C PRO A 88 -8.16 38.39 0.72
N GLU A 89 -7.37 39.34 0.25
CA GLU A 89 -7.86 40.66 -0.21
C GLU A 89 -8.80 40.60 -1.43
N TYR A 90 -8.73 39.51 -2.21
CA TYR A 90 -9.59 39.33 -3.39
C TYR A 90 -11.00 38.82 -3.05
N LEU A 91 -11.28 38.53 -1.78
CA LEU A 91 -12.58 38.04 -1.35
C LEU A 91 -13.50 39.23 -0.97
N PRO A 92 -14.81 39.11 -1.21
CA PRO A 92 -15.77 40.13 -0.82
C PRO A 92 -15.75 40.40 0.68
N ASP A 93 -15.81 41.69 1.08
CA ASP A 93 -15.90 42.09 2.49
C ASP A 93 -17.13 41.49 3.20
N GLU A 94 -18.21 41.27 2.46
CA GLU A 94 -19.40 40.61 2.95
C GLU A 94 -19.12 39.18 3.42
N LEU A 95 -18.30 38.42 2.69
CA LEU A 95 -17.90 37.07 3.09
C LEU A 95 -17.10 37.07 4.39
N ARG A 96 -16.26 38.09 4.60
CA ARG A 96 -15.51 38.27 5.85
C ARG A 96 -16.46 38.49 7.04
N THR A 97 -17.50 39.26 6.86
CA THR A 97 -18.51 39.49 7.91
C THR A 97 -19.28 38.20 8.21
N GLU A 98 -19.61 37.44 7.19
CA GLU A 98 -20.41 36.23 7.32
C GLU A 98 -19.65 35.05 7.95
N LEU A 99 -18.33 34.97 7.79
CA LEU A 99 -17.52 33.82 8.28
C LEU A 99 -17.05 33.96 9.74
N ASP A 100 -17.28 35.09 10.42
CA ASP A 100 -16.77 35.36 11.78
C ASP A 100 -15.28 34.95 11.92
N PRO A 101 -14.33 35.59 11.20
CA PRO A 101 -12.97 35.15 11.09
C PRO A 101 -12.19 35.41 12.37
N PHE A 102 -11.43 34.39 12.81
CA PHE A 102 -10.34 34.51 13.78
C PHE A 102 -9.01 34.28 13.08
N ILE A 103 -8.15 35.28 13.06
CA ILE A 103 -6.88 35.26 12.36
C ILE A 103 -5.75 35.51 13.34
N ARG A 104 -4.75 34.58 13.33
CA ARG A 104 -3.50 34.70 14.08
C ARG A 104 -2.36 34.23 13.21
N GLU A 105 -1.31 35.01 13.06
CA GLU A 105 -0.09 34.60 12.38
C GLU A 105 0.62 33.45 13.14
N GLY A 106 1.12 32.46 12.42
CA GLY A 106 1.81 31.29 12.98
C GLY A 106 1.28 29.98 12.44
N GLY A 107 1.22 28.95 13.28
CA GLY A 107 0.59 27.65 12.95
C GLY A 107 -0.92 27.68 13.14
N ILE A 108 -1.65 26.86 12.38
CA ILE A 108 -3.11 26.77 12.52
C ILE A 108 -3.51 26.18 13.88
N THR A 109 -2.74 25.25 14.43
CA THR A 109 -2.98 24.68 15.77
C THR A 109 -2.91 25.76 16.85
N GLU A 110 -1.93 26.65 16.79
CA GLU A 110 -1.79 27.77 17.72
C GLU A 110 -2.93 28.78 17.56
N ALA A 111 -3.36 29.06 16.32
CA ALA A 111 -4.51 29.94 16.09
C ALA A 111 -5.80 29.37 16.69
N VAL A 112 -6.01 28.06 16.61
CA VAL A 112 -7.17 27.38 17.22
C VAL A 112 -7.04 27.36 18.74
N SER A 113 -5.83 27.12 19.27
CA SER A 113 -5.50 27.15 20.69
C SER A 113 -5.89 28.52 21.30
N ASP A 114 -5.44 29.58 20.68
CA ASP A 114 -5.75 30.95 21.12
C ASP A 114 -7.26 31.30 21.00
N CYS A 115 -7.88 30.89 19.90
CA CYS A 115 -9.32 31.14 19.68
C CYS A 115 -10.20 30.52 20.77
N PHE A 116 -9.86 29.32 21.23
CA PHE A 116 -10.62 28.58 22.24
C PHE A 116 -9.99 28.61 23.64
N GLN A 117 -8.86 29.29 23.81
CA GLN A 117 -8.11 29.38 25.07
C GLN A 117 -7.78 27.98 25.65
N LEU A 118 -7.36 27.07 24.83
CA LEU A 118 -7.00 25.71 25.20
C LEU A 118 -5.51 25.43 24.93
N PRO A 119 -4.80 24.70 25.82
CA PRO A 119 -3.41 24.37 25.60
C PRO A 119 -3.23 23.39 24.44
N CYS A 120 -2.13 23.53 23.68
CA CYS A 120 -1.76 22.65 22.57
C CYS A 120 -0.30 22.13 22.66
N ASP A 121 0.40 22.39 23.79
CA ASP A 121 1.81 22.04 23.96
C ASP A 121 2.09 20.55 23.75
N ASP A 122 1.17 19.68 24.13
CA ASP A 122 1.26 18.23 23.95
C ASP A 122 1.17 17.77 22.47
N LEU A 123 0.67 18.62 21.59
CA LEU A 123 0.55 18.36 20.15
C LEU A 123 1.72 18.95 19.34
N MET A 124 2.43 19.93 19.90
CA MET A 124 3.54 20.61 19.21
C MET A 124 4.65 19.66 18.76
N PRO A 125 5.04 18.58 19.52
CA PRO A 125 6.01 17.62 19.05
C PRO A 125 5.60 16.89 17.74
N LEU A 126 4.30 16.62 17.55
CA LEU A 126 3.80 16.00 16.31
C LEU A 126 3.98 16.94 15.11
N ILE A 127 3.69 18.24 15.28
CA ILE A 127 3.85 19.28 14.26
C ILE A 127 5.32 19.52 13.93
N ALA A 128 6.18 19.58 14.95
CA ALA A 128 7.62 19.76 14.81
C ALA A 128 8.35 18.52 14.28
N ALA A 129 7.63 17.44 13.97
CA ALA A 129 8.21 16.14 13.60
C ALA A 129 9.21 15.61 14.64
N ASP A 130 8.99 15.95 15.92
CA ASP A 130 9.76 15.39 17.02
C ASP A 130 9.15 14.07 17.50
N TYR A 131 9.58 12.98 16.89
CA TYR A 131 9.10 11.62 17.21
C TYR A 131 9.91 10.94 18.34
N SER A 132 10.53 11.67 19.28
CA SER A 132 11.28 11.11 20.41
C SER A 132 10.39 10.27 21.33
N SER A 133 9.16 10.69 21.54
CA SER A 133 8.16 9.99 22.33
C SER A 133 7.48 8.84 21.55
N PRO A 134 7.25 7.66 22.17
CA PRO A 134 6.46 6.59 21.58
C PRO A 134 5.02 7.04 21.21
N GLU A 135 4.43 7.89 22.02
CA GLU A 135 3.08 8.40 21.83
C GLU A 135 2.97 9.26 20.58
N VAL A 136 3.91 10.17 20.36
CA VAL A 136 3.95 10.99 19.13
C VAL A 136 4.14 10.12 17.90
N ARG A 137 4.95 9.06 17.97
CA ARG A 137 5.12 8.09 16.88
C ARG A 137 3.82 7.35 16.56
N GLN A 138 3.08 6.92 17.58
CA GLN A 138 1.80 6.24 17.40
C GLN A 138 0.75 7.17 16.77
N ASN A 139 0.65 8.40 17.25
CA ASN A 139 -0.24 9.41 16.68
C ASN A 139 0.08 9.71 15.21
N LYS A 140 1.37 9.84 14.88
CA LYS A 140 1.82 10.02 13.49
C LYS A 140 1.44 8.84 12.62
N LEU A 141 1.70 7.62 13.08
CA LEU A 141 1.38 6.39 12.36
C LEU A 141 -0.13 6.27 12.10
N LEU A 142 -0.95 6.53 13.10
CA LEU A 142 -2.41 6.48 12.97
C LEU A 142 -2.91 7.53 11.97
N LEU A 143 -2.37 8.74 12.03
CA LEU A 143 -2.73 9.82 11.12
C LEU A 143 -2.36 9.49 9.67
N ASP A 144 -1.13 9.00 9.45
CA ASP A 144 -0.66 8.60 8.12
C ASP A 144 -1.48 7.45 7.55
N ALA A 145 -1.81 6.45 8.36
CA ALA A 145 -2.65 5.33 7.97
C ALA A 145 -4.07 5.79 7.60
N ALA A 146 -4.65 6.69 8.39
CA ALA A 146 -5.96 7.26 8.13
C ALA A 146 -5.98 8.10 6.84
N MET A 147 -4.92 8.88 6.59
CA MET A 147 -4.75 9.63 5.35
C MET A 147 -4.56 8.72 4.13
N TYR A 148 -3.84 7.61 4.30
CA TYR A 148 -3.70 6.60 3.25
C TYR A 148 -5.04 5.96 2.89
N VAL A 149 -5.83 5.58 3.89
CA VAL A 149 -7.18 5.01 3.70
C VAL A 149 -8.11 6.03 3.05
N TYR A 150 -8.08 7.28 3.49
CA TYR A 150 -8.85 8.32 2.84
C TYR A 150 -8.49 8.49 1.36
N ARG A 151 -7.20 8.58 1.02
CA ARG A 151 -6.74 8.78 -0.36
C ARG A 151 -7.08 7.62 -1.29
N ASN A 152 -7.03 6.39 -0.78
CA ASN A 152 -7.21 5.18 -1.59
C ASN A 152 -8.64 4.63 -1.58
N TYR A 153 -9.39 4.87 -0.51
CA TYR A 153 -10.71 4.27 -0.30
C TYR A 153 -11.81 5.30 -0.02
N GLN A 154 -11.48 6.60 -0.02
CA GLN A 154 -12.39 7.73 0.26
C GLN A 154 -13.10 7.60 1.63
N ASP A 155 -12.48 6.93 2.60
CA ASP A 155 -13.03 6.79 3.95
C ASP A 155 -12.72 8.03 4.80
N GLU A 156 -13.64 8.98 4.81
CA GLU A 156 -13.54 10.20 5.61
C GLU A 156 -13.59 9.93 7.12
N LYS A 157 -14.21 8.83 7.56
CA LYS A 157 -14.35 8.50 8.97
C LYS A 157 -13.02 8.11 9.60
N ALA A 158 -12.14 7.44 8.85
CA ALA A 158 -10.83 7.04 9.33
C ALA A 158 -10.01 8.27 9.79
N TYR A 159 -10.02 9.36 9.02
CA TYR A 159 -9.32 10.60 9.37
C TYR A 159 -9.90 11.26 10.62
N GLY A 160 -11.22 11.38 10.70
CA GLY A 160 -11.90 11.91 11.89
C GLY A 160 -11.64 11.11 13.16
N ASN A 161 -11.59 9.78 13.06
CA ASN A 161 -11.28 8.90 14.19
C ASN A 161 -9.82 9.06 14.66
N ALA A 162 -8.85 9.16 13.73
CA ALA A 162 -7.46 9.42 14.09
C ALA A 162 -7.32 10.74 14.87
N ILE A 163 -7.98 11.80 14.43
CA ILE A 163 -7.99 13.08 15.15
C ILE A 163 -8.62 12.96 16.54
N ARG A 164 -9.66 12.14 16.72
CA ARG A 164 -10.26 11.88 18.04
C ARG A 164 -9.28 11.24 19.01
N HIS A 165 -8.55 10.22 18.57
CA HIS A 165 -7.53 9.58 19.41
C HIS A 165 -6.41 10.56 19.79
N ILE A 166 -5.97 11.39 18.86
CA ILE A 166 -4.99 12.45 19.12
C ILE A 166 -5.53 13.47 20.13
N ALA A 167 -6.77 13.90 19.97
CA ALA A 167 -7.41 14.88 20.88
C ALA A 167 -7.56 14.35 22.32
N LEU A 168 -7.84 13.05 22.48
CA LEU A 168 -8.05 12.40 23.76
C LEU A 168 -6.76 11.86 24.39
N GLY A 169 -5.61 11.90 23.68
CA GLY A 169 -4.37 11.26 24.12
C GLY A 169 -4.49 9.74 24.26
N ASP A 170 -5.27 9.10 23.38
CA ASP A 170 -5.54 7.68 23.47
C ASP A 170 -4.33 6.87 22.98
N LYS A 171 -3.98 5.82 23.76
CA LYS A 171 -2.94 4.86 23.35
C LYS A 171 -3.49 3.82 22.36
N GLU A 172 -2.60 3.15 21.62
CA GLU A 172 -2.94 2.08 20.66
C GLU A 172 -3.88 0.99 21.23
N SER A 173 -3.79 0.73 22.53
CA SER A 173 -4.69 -0.22 23.21
C SER A 173 -6.18 0.15 23.13
N LYS A 174 -6.48 1.42 22.85
CA LYS A 174 -7.86 1.92 22.67
C LYS A 174 -8.31 1.96 21.21
N TRP A 175 -7.40 1.67 20.26
CA TRP A 175 -7.75 1.63 18.86
C TRP A 175 -8.67 0.44 18.56
N SER A 176 -9.65 0.65 17.71
CA SER A 176 -10.50 -0.42 17.20
C SER A 176 -9.70 -1.42 16.38
N GLU A 177 -10.22 -2.63 16.20
CA GLU A 177 -9.58 -3.62 15.32
C GLU A 177 -9.45 -3.11 13.87
N ALA A 178 -10.40 -2.31 13.39
CA ALA A 178 -10.31 -1.68 12.07
C ALA A 178 -9.12 -0.71 11.99
N GLU A 179 -8.87 0.09 13.00
CA GLU A 179 -7.73 1.03 13.06
C GLU A 179 -6.39 0.30 13.18
N LYS A 180 -6.32 -0.76 13.95
CA LYS A 180 -5.12 -1.61 14.01
C LYS A 180 -4.82 -2.30 12.68
N VAL A 181 -5.85 -2.83 12.01
CA VAL A 181 -5.72 -3.41 10.67
C VAL A 181 -5.30 -2.34 9.66
N MET A 182 -5.89 -1.16 9.72
CA MET A 182 -5.55 -0.02 8.86
C MET A 182 -4.08 0.39 9.04
N THR A 183 -3.61 0.54 10.29
CA THR A 183 -2.22 0.91 10.57
C THR A 183 -1.24 -0.19 10.18
N ALA A 184 -1.56 -1.45 10.44
CA ALA A 184 -0.76 -2.59 9.98
C ALA A 184 -0.68 -2.66 8.44
N HIS A 185 -1.80 -2.40 7.76
CA HIS A 185 -1.85 -2.31 6.31
C HIS A 185 -1.00 -1.13 5.80
N TYR A 186 -1.08 0.04 6.43
CA TYR A 186 -0.28 1.21 6.09
C TYR A 186 1.22 0.96 6.29
N ILE A 187 1.63 0.35 7.41
CA ILE A 187 3.03 -0.03 7.65
C ILE A 187 3.52 -0.93 6.52
N ARG A 188 2.71 -1.90 6.13
CA ARG A 188 3.07 -2.88 5.10
C ARG A 188 3.03 -2.31 3.68
N PHE A 189 2.09 -1.42 3.35
CA PHE A 189 1.76 -1.03 1.98
C PHE A 189 1.72 0.49 1.73
N GLY A 190 1.49 1.31 2.75
CA GLY A 190 1.07 2.70 2.61
C GLY A 190 2.11 3.70 2.14
N ASN A 191 3.39 3.37 2.25
CA ASN A 191 4.47 4.31 1.90
C ASN A 191 5.29 3.82 0.70
N ARG A 192 4.61 3.26 -0.30
CA ARG A 192 5.23 2.78 -1.53
C ARG A 192 5.35 3.91 -2.54
N GLU A 193 6.27 4.84 -2.29
CA GLU A 193 6.76 5.70 -3.35
C GLU A 193 7.80 4.96 -4.19
N LEU A 194 7.73 5.17 -5.49
CA LEU A 194 8.77 4.70 -6.41
C LEU A 194 9.99 5.59 -6.18
N VAL A 195 10.96 5.09 -5.43
CA VAL A 195 12.15 5.82 -5.02
C VAL A 195 13.30 5.48 -5.96
N GLY A 196 13.97 6.48 -6.48
CA GLY A 196 15.16 6.34 -7.31
C GLY A 196 15.35 7.55 -8.23
N LYS A 197 16.62 7.93 -8.46
CA LYS A 197 17.04 9.03 -9.36
C LYS A 197 17.87 8.53 -10.53
N SER A 198 18.13 7.23 -10.61
CA SER A 198 18.83 6.65 -11.75
C SER A 198 18.06 6.88 -13.04
N LYS A 199 18.77 6.86 -14.16
CA LYS A 199 18.17 7.00 -15.49
C LYS A 199 17.06 5.98 -15.74
N LEU A 200 17.25 4.73 -15.33
CA LEU A 200 16.25 3.67 -15.47
C LEU A 200 14.96 3.97 -14.67
N MET A 201 15.11 4.50 -13.47
CA MET A 201 13.95 4.87 -12.66
C MET A 201 13.24 6.11 -13.17
N ALA A 202 13.98 7.08 -13.73
CA ALA A 202 13.40 8.23 -14.42
C ALA A 202 12.59 7.79 -15.66
N GLU A 203 13.16 6.93 -16.51
CA GLU A 203 12.46 6.36 -17.67
C GLU A 203 11.21 5.57 -17.28
N LEU A 204 11.27 4.79 -16.19
CA LEU A 204 10.11 4.09 -15.63
C LEU A 204 9.03 5.08 -15.18
N GLN A 205 9.43 6.15 -14.49
CA GLN A 205 8.50 7.19 -14.02
C GLN A 205 7.83 7.91 -15.19
N ASP A 206 8.58 8.22 -16.26
CA ASP A 206 8.05 8.84 -17.47
C ASP A 206 7.05 7.92 -18.18
N ARG A 207 7.34 6.61 -18.27
CA ARG A 207 6.39 5.62 -18.80
C ARG A 207 5.10 5.56 -17.97
N ILE A 208 5.21 5.57 -16.64
CA ILE A 208 4.05 5.62 -15.75
C ILE A 208 3.22 6.88 -16.02
N ASN A 209 3.88 8.05 -16.10
CA ASN A 209 3.20 9.32 -16.37
C ASN A 209 2.46 9.33 -17.71
N HIS A 210 3.04 8.71 -18.75
CA HIS A 210 2.41 8.57 -20.07
C HIS A 210 1.20 7.63 -20.06
N ILE A 211 1.28 6.52 -19.34
CA ILE A 211 0.24 5.47 -19.37
C ILE A 211 -0.92 5.79 -18.41
N ALA A 212 -0.63 6.45 -17.30
CA ALA A 212 -1.63 6.70 -16.26
C ALA A 212 -2.90 7.41 -16.75
N PRO A 213 -2.85 8.45 -17.63
CA PRO A 213 -4.04 9.13 -18.14
C PRO A 213 -4.96 8.26 -19.00
N HIS A 214 -4.45 7.16 -19.58
CA HIS A 214 -5.21 6.28 -20.46
C HIS A 214 -5.99 5.25 -19.64
N GLU A 215 -7.16 5.60 -19.16
CA GLU A 215 -7.95 4.80 -18.21
C GLU A 215 -8.44 3.44 -18.71
N HIS A 216 -8.50 3.24 -20.03
CA HIS A 216 -8.90 1.97 -20.64
C HIS A 216 -7.71 1.10 -21.05
N ALA A 217 -6.47 1.61 -20.94
CA ALA A 217 -5.29 0.85 -21.31
C ALA A 217 -5.03 -0.26 -20.27
N ARG A 218 -4.97 -1.51 -20.76
CA ARG A 218 -4.50 -2.64 -19.97
C ARG A 218 -3.00 -2.61 -19.89
N VAL A 219 -2.46 -2.80 -18.69
CA VAL A 219 -1.03 -2.71 -18.43
C VAL A 219 -0.53 -4.04 -17.89
N LEU A 220 0.51 -4.58 -18.51
CA LEU A 220 1.24 -5.74 -18.02
C LEU A 220 2.60 -5.29 -17.46
N ILE A 221 2.78 -5.49 -16.15
CA ILE A 221 4.01 -5.13 -15.44
C ILE A 221 4.89 -6.37 -15.32
N LEU A 222 6.08 -6.30 -15.89
CA LEU A 222 7.07 -7.37 -15.86
C LEU A 222 8.23 -6.99 -14.94
N GLY A 223 8.71 -7.91 -14.14
CA GLY A 223 9.87 -7.70 -13.28
C GLY A 223 10.04 -8.81 -12.26
N GLU A 224 11.25 -8.95 -11.77
CA GLU A 224 11.59 -9.96 -10.76
C GLU A 224 10.77 -9.80 -9.47
N SER A 225 10.74 -10.83 -8.65
CA SER A 225 10.12 -10.76 -7.34
C SER A 225 10.81 -9.70 -6.48
N GLY A 226 10.01 -8.88 -5.76
CA GLY A 226 10.55 -7.86 -4.87
C GLY A 226 11.00 -6.55 -5.52
N THR A 227 10.84 -6.35 -6.84
CA THR A 227 11.21 -5.11 -7.56
C THR A 227 10.24 -3.95 -7.34
N GLY A 228 9.06 -4.18 -6.76
CA GLY A 228 8.06 -3.13 -6.53
C GLY A 228 6.99 -3.03 -7.61
N LYS A 229 6.65 -4.11 -8.33
CA LYS A 229 5.58 -4.16 -9.35
C LYS A 229 4.24 -3.58 -8.82
N GLU A 230 3.87 -3.92 -7.60
CA GLU A 230 2.65 -3.38 -6.96
C GLU A 230 2.73 -1.85 -6.74
N THR A 231 3.93 -1.32 -6.40
CA THR A 231 4.15 0.12 -6.27
C THR A 231 3.94 0.82 -7.62
N VAL A 232 4.43 0.23 -8.71
CA VAL A 232 4.21 0.74 -10.08
C VAL A 232 2.72 0.75 -10.42
N ALA A 233 2.00 -0.34 -10.13
CA ALA A 233 0.55 -0.42 -10.37
C ALA A 233 -0.23 0.65 -9.60
N LEU A 234 0.11 0.85 -8.32
CA LEU A 234 -0.49 1.89 -7.47
C LEU A 234 -0.18 3.30 -8.00
N GLN A 235 1.04 3.56 -8.46
CA GLN A 235 1.42 4.84 -9.07
C GLN A 235 0.64 5.12 -10.36
N ILE A 236 0.40 4.10 -11.20
CA ILE A 236 -0.44 4.22 -12.40
C ILE A 236 -1.87 4.61 -12.02
N HIS A 237 -2.43 3.96 -10.99
CA HIS A 237 -3.75 4.30 -10.49
C HIS A 237 -3.82 5.74 -9.94
N ASN A 238 -2.91 6.11 -9.05
CA ASN A 238 -2.88 7.42 -8.37
C ASN A 238 -2.71 8.61 -9.33
N LYS A 239 -2.08 8.38 -10.50
CA LYS A 239 -1.89 9.39 -11.55
C LYS A 239 -2.97 9.33 -12.64
N SER A 240 -3.94 8.44 -12.53
CA SER A 240 -5.01 8.26 -13.51
C SER A 240 -6.23 9.12 -13.21
N PRO A 241 -7.17 9.28 -14.18
CA PRO A 241 -8.48 9.85 -13.92
C PRO A 241 -9.26 9.12 -12.83
N ARG A 242 -9.01 7.80 -12.66
CA ARG A 242 -9.65 6.93 -11.65
C ARG A 242 -8.99 6.98 -10.27
N ARG A 243 -8.10 7.94 -10.00
CA ARG A 243 -7.35 8.05 -8.71
C ARG A 243 -8.22 8.17 -7.46
N LYS A 244 -9.49 8.52 -7.63
CA LYS A 244 -10.48 8.65 -6.54
C LYS A 244 -11.40 7.42 -6.44
N GLU A 245 -11.32 6.53 -7.40
CA GLU A 245 -12.12 5.31 -7.48
C GLU A 245 -11.41 4.15 -6.76
N PRO A 246 -12.09 3.02 -6.51
CA PRO A 246 -11.48 1.88 -5.82
C PRO A 246 -10.21 1.36 -6.51
N TYR A 247 -9.18 1.03 -5.73
CA TYR A 247 -8.02 0.25 -6.15
C TYR A 247 -8.04 -1.07 -5.41
N ILE A 248 -8.32 -2.16 -6.13
CA ILE A 248 -8.38 -3.50 -5.56
C ILE A 248 -7.15 -4.29 -6.03
N ALA A 249 -6.32 -4.70 -5.07
CA ALA A 249 -5.16 -5.55 -5.34
C ALA A 249 -5.47 -7.00 -4.98
N PHE A 250 -5.16 -7.92 -5.88
CA PHE A 250 -5.36 -9.34 -5.69
C PHE A 250 -4.14 -10.13 -6.15
N ASN A 251 -3.62 -10.98 -5.26
CA ASN A 251 -2.51 -11.87 -5.60
C ASN A 251 -3.06 -13.24 -6.04
N CYS A 252 -2.80 -13.60 -7.30
CA CYS A 252 -3.32 -14.82 -7.91
C CYS A 252 -2.74 -16.10 -7.29
N ALA A 253 -1.54 -16.04 -6.70
CA ALA A 253 -0.90 -17.18 -6.02
C ALA A 253 -1.50 -17.49 -4.64
N SER A 254 -2.28 -16.56 -4.07
CA SER A 254 -2.78 -16.65 -2.69
C SER A 254 -4.04 -17.50 -2.49
N VAL A 255 -4.63 -18.01 -3.59
CA VAL A 255 -5.96 -18.66 -3.54
C VAL A 255 -5.93 -20.01 -4.25
N THR A 256 -6.56 -20.99 -3.60
CA THR A 256 -6.74 -22.31 -4.22
C THR A 256 -7.69 -22.24 -5.43
N PRO A 257 -7.50 -23.08 -6.46
CA PRO A 257 -8.32 -23.05 -7.68
C PRO A 257 -9.83 -23.04 -7.40
N ASN A 258 -10.28 -23.83 -6.45
CA ASN A 258 -11.71 -23.99 -6.09
C ASN A 258 -12.36 -22.71 -5.49
N LEU A 259 -11.55 -21.78 -4.97
CA LEU A 259 -12.04 -20.53 -4.40
C LEU A 259 -11.84 -19.32 -5.33
N LEU A 260 -11.11 -19.47 -6.42
CA LEU A 260 -10.79 -18.38 -7.34
C LEU A 260 -12.05 -17.76 -7.96
N GLU A 261 -12.98 -18.58 -8.45
CA GLU A 261 -14.22 -18.10 -9.06
C GLU A 261 -15.05 -17.30 -8.05
N SER A 262 -15.21 -17.83 -6.84
CA SER A 262 -15.90 -17.12 -5.75
C SER A 262 -15.19 -15.81 -5.37
N ARG A 263 -13.86 -15.74 -5.43
CA ARG A 263 -13.10 -14.51 -5.16
C ARG A 263 -13.23 -13.49 -6.28
N PHE A 264 -13.26 -13.94 -7.54
CA PHE A 264 -13.35 -13.06 -8.70
C PHE A 264 -14.75 -12.48 -8.84
N PHE A 265 -15.76 -13.33 -8.78
CA PHE A 265 -17.16 -12.97 -9.13
C PHE A 265 -18.11 -12.91 -7.95
N GLY A 266 -17.67 -13.39 -6.78
CA GLY A 266 -18.56 -13.51 -5.65
C GLY A 266 -19.47 -14.73 -5.74
N HIS A 267 -20.34 -14.89 -4.78
CA HIS A 267 -21.30 -16.00 -4.72
C HIS A 267 -22.61 -15.56 -4.08
N GLU A 268 -23.67 -16.19 -4.48
CA GLU A 268 -24.97 -16.10 -3.82
C GLU A 268 -25.01 -17.04 -2.61
N LYS A 269 -25.93 -16.77 -1.67
CA LYS A 269 -26.15 -17.65 -0.53
C LYS A 269 -26.51 -19.06 -1.01
N GLY A 270 -25.81 -20.08 -0.49
CA GLY A 270 -26.02 -21.48 -0.85
C GLY A 270 -25.27 -21.95 -2.10
N ALA A 271 -24.39 -21.14 -2.67
CA ALA A 271 -23.62 -21.50 -3.89
C ALA A 271 -22.72 -22.74 -3.68
N PHE A 272 -22.23 -22.97 -2.48
CA PHE A 272 -21.45 -24.15 -2.09
C PHE A 272 -21.59 -24.41 -0.58
N THR A 273 -21.10 -25.56 -0.11
CA THR A 273 -21.11 -25.91 1.31
C THR A 273 -20.26 -24.92 2.11
N GLY A 274 -20.91 -24.06 2.91
CA GLY A 274 -20.26 -22.96 3.65
C GLY A 274 -20.58 -21.55 3.12
N ALA A 275 -21.32 -21.41 2.02
CA ALA A 275 -21.80 -20.12 1.52
C ALA A 275 -23.06 -19.67 2.33
N VAL A 276 -22.84 -19.21 3.56
CA VAL A 276 -23.91 -18.81 4.48
C VAL A 276 -24.57 -17.50 4.07
N GLU A 277 -23.80 -16.60 3.45
CA GLU A 277 -24.23 -15.27 3.02
C GLU A 277 -23.76 -14.98 1.59
N MET A 278 -24.42 -14.03 0.91
CA MET A 278 -23.97 -13.52 -0.37
C MET A 278 -22.67 -12.72 -0.19
N LYS A 279 -21.71 -12.90 -1.10
CA LYS A 279 -20.44 -12.16 -1.08
C LYS A 279 -20.11 -11.59 -2.45
N ARG A 280 -19.73 -10.31 -2.47
CA ARG A 280 -19.25 -9.64 -3.70
C ARG A 280 -17.85 -10.11 -4.07
N GLY A 281 -17.59 -10.24 -5.38
CA GLY A 281 -16.27 -10.56 -5.92
C GLY A 281 -15.40 -9.31 -6.15
N ILE A 282 -14.11 -9.54 -6.43
CA ILE A 282 -13.15 -8.44 -6.64
C ILE A 282 -13.48 -7.59 -7.87
N PHE A 283 -14.10 -8.14 -8.91
CA PHE A 283 -14.55 -7.38 -10.08
C PHE A 283 -15.67 -6.40 -9.74
N GLU A 284 -16.63 -6.83 -8.91
CA GLU A 284 -17.70 -5.96 -8.43
C GLU A 284 -17.16 -4.87 -7.49
N LEU A 285 -16.20 -5.22 -6.60
CA LEU A 285 -15.57 -4.27 -5.69
C LEU A 285 -14.69 -3.24 -6.42
N ALA A 286 -14.11 -3.62 -7.57
CA ALA A 286 -13.26 -2.74 -8.37
C ALA A 286 -14.05 -1.93 -9.43
N ASN A 287 -15.39 -2.06 -9.47
CA ASN A 287 -16.19 -1.40 -10.47
C ASN A 287 -16.03 0.13 -10.44
N GLY A 288 -15.84 0.74 -11.62
CA GLY A 288 -15.48 2.15 -11.77
C GLY A 288 -14.00 2.45 -11.56
N GLY A 289 -13.27 1.57 -10.86
CA GLY A 289 -11.90 1.75 -10.41
C GLY A 289 -10.84 0.94 -11.18
N THR A 290 -9.84 0.46 -10.43
CA THR A 290 -8.70 -0.31 -10.95
C THR A 290 -8.59 -1.64 -10.21
N LEU A 291 -8.47 -2.73 -10.96
CA LEU A 291 -8.13 -4.06 -10.46
C LEU A 291 -6.66 -4.36 -10.79
N PHE A 292 -5.87 -4.61 -9.77
CA PHE A 292 -4.49 -5.07 -9.91
C PHE A 292 -4.40 -6.56 -9.62
N LEU A 293 -3.98 -7.34 -10.60
CA LEU A 293 -3.75 -8.79 -10.50
C LEU A 293 -2.25 -9.06 -10.43
N ASP A 294 -1.75 -9.34 -9.23
CA ASP A 294 -0.34 -9.72 -9.03
C ASP A 294 -0.14 -11.22 -9.28
N GLU A 295 1.04 -11.58 -9.78
CA GLU A 295 1.44 -12.95 -10.13
C GLU A 295 0.41 -13.63 -11.04
N ILE A 296 0.00 -12.95 -12.14
CA ILE A 296 -1.01 -13.44 -13.09
C ILE A 296 -0.62 -14.78 -13.73
N GLY A 297 0.69 -15.07 -13.84
CA GLY A 297 1.21 -16.35 -14.33
C GLY A 297 0.94 -17.54 -13.41
N GLU A 298 0.44 -17.33 -12.19
CA GLU A 298 0.06 -18.38 -11.26
C GLU A 298 -1.41 -18.84 -11.43
N LEU A 299 -2.19 -18.16 -12.29
CA LEU A 299 -3.57 -18.54 -12.52
C LEU A 299 -3.68 -19.92 -13.21
N PRO A 300 -4.49 -20.84 -12.68
CA PRO A 300 -4.83 -22.07 -13.36
C PRO A 300 -5.51 -21.82 -14.72
N LEU A 301 -5.34 -22.70 -15.70
CA LEU A 301 -5.89 -22.56 -17.04
C LEU A 301 -7.42 -22.35 -17.06
N GLU A 302 -8.13 -22.98 -16.16
CA GLU A 302 -9.58 -22.81 -15.99
C GLU A 302 -9.94 -21.38 -15.61
N ALA A 303 -9.24 -20.80 -14.63
CA ALA A 303 -9.43 -19.42 -14.19
C ALA A 303 -9.03 -18.39 -15.26
N GLN A 304 -8.03 -18.71 -16.10
CA GLN A 304 -7.65 -17.87 -17.23
C GLN A 304 -8.79 -17.72 -18.25
N GLY A 305 -9.54 -18.78 -18.54
CA GLY A 305 -10.70 -18.74 -19.44
C GLY A 305 -11.82 -17.86 -18.88
N ILE A 306 -12.06 -17.96 -17.57
CA ILE A 306 -13.09 -17.17 -16.91
C ILE A 306 -12.71 -15.68 -16.89
N LEU A 307 -11.43 -15.38 -16.58
CA LEU A 307 -10.90 -14.01 -16.62
C LEU A 307 -11.05 -13.39 -18.03
N LEU A 308 -10.68 -14.14 -19.08
CA LEU A 308 -10.78 -13.68 -20.45
C LEU A 308 -12.21 -13.26 -20.80
N ARG A 309 -13.20 -14.08 -20.44
CA ARG A 309 -14.61 -13.79 -20.70
C ARG A 309 -15.05 -12.44 -20.11
N VAL A 310 -14.71 -12.17 -18.86
CA VAL A 310 -15.04 -10.89 -18.21
C VAL A 310 -14.32 -9.72 -18.88
N LEU A 311 -13.08 -9.90 -19.31
CA LEU A 311 -12.30 -8.86 -20.00
C LEU A 311 -12.83 -8.55 -21.41
N GLU A 312 -13.59 -9.47 -22.01
CA GLU A 312 -14.21 -9.31 -23.32
C GLU A 312 -15.61 -8.73 -23.23
N GLU A 313 -16.44 -9.31 -22.37
CA GLU A 313 -17.86 -8.99 -22.26
C GLU A 313 -18.14 -7.80 -21.33
N GLY A 314 -17.24 -7.49 -20.38
CA GLY A 314 -17.45 -6.46 -19.35
C GLY A 314 -18.57 -6.80 -18.36
N ARG A 315 -18.98 -8.07 -18.31
CA ARG A 315 -20.06 -8.56 -17.42
C ARG A 315 -19.82 -9.99 -16.99
N PHE A 316 -20.43 -10.36 -15.89
CA PHE A 316 -20.39 -11.72 -15.33
C PHE A 316 -21.62 -11.99 -14.45
N THR A 317 -21.77 -13.24 -14.00
CA THR A 317 -22.75 -13.64 -12.98
C THR A 317 -22.01 -14.14 -11.75
N ARG A 318 -22.53 -13.91 -10.54
CA ARG A 318 -22.02 -14.55 -9.32
C ARG A 318 -22.21 -16.05 -9.39
N MET A 319 -21.39 -16.81 -8.66
CA MET A 319 -21.61 -18.26 -8.53
C MET A 319 -23.00 -18.55 -8.02
N ALA A 320 -23.71 -19.45 -8.68
CA ALA A 320 -25.11 -19.76 -8.45
C ALA A 320 -26.11 -18.58 -8.61
N GLY A 321 -25.66 -17.44 -9.13
CA GLY A 321 -26.52 -16.30 -9.45
C GLY A 321 -27.07 -16.38 -10.88
N LEU A 322 -28.20 -15.70 -11.12
CA LEU A 322 -28.81 -15.58 -12.45
C LEU A 322 -28.72 -14.15 -13.00
N THR A 323 -28.34 -13.18 -12.16
CA THR A 323 -28.30 -11.77 -12.56
C THR A 323 -26.94 -11.44 -13.16
N GLU A 324 -26.93 -10.90 -14.39
CA GLU A 324 -25.73 -10.35 -14.99
C GLU A 324 -25.35 -9.04 -14.31
N ILE A 325 -24.04 -8.89 -13.99
CA ILE A 325 -23.44 -7.71 -13.36
C ILE A 325 -22.48 -7.11 -14.37
N GLU A 326 -22.76 -5.89 -14.79
CA GLU A 326 -21.87 -5.12 -15.66
C GLU A 326 -20.80 -4.42 -14.83
N VAL A 327 -19.55 -4.43 -15.33
CA VAL A 327 -18.41 -3.81 -14.66
C VAL A 327 -17.52 -3.05 -15.63
N ASN A 328 -17.08 -1.89 -15.22
CA ASN A 328 -16.11 -1.07 -15.92
C ASN A 328 -14.83 -0.96 -15.07
N VAL A 329 -13.90 -1.87 -15.28
CA VAL A 329 -12.68 -2.00 -14.49
C VAL A 329 -11.45 -1.75 -15.35
N ARG A 330 -10.55 -0.85 -14.90
CA ARG A 330 -9.21 -0.76 -15.44
C ARG A 330 -8.37 -1.92 -14.92
N LEU A 331 -7.81 -2.74 -15.81
CA LEU A 331 -6.98 -3.87 -15.43
C LEU A 331 -5.50 -3.53 -15.51
N ILE A 332 -4.76 -3.84 -14.44
CA ILE A 332 -3.30 -3.87 -14.38
C ILE A 332 -2.91 -5.28 -13.92
N ALA A 333 -2.08 -5.97 -14.68
CA ALA A 333 -1.56 -7.29 -14.31
C ALA A 333 -0.05 -7.24 -14.09
N ALA A 334 0.48 -8.08 -13.21
CA ALA A 334 1.91 -8.19 -12.97
C ALA A 334 2.36 -9.65 -12.87
N THR A 335 3.59 -9.91 -13.28
CA THR A 335 4.22 -11.22 -13.14
C THR A 335 5.74 -11.13 -13.18
N ASN A 336 6.42 -12.12 -12.59
CA ASN A 336 7.85 -12.36 -12.74
C ASN A 336 8.13 -13.47 -13.76
N ARG A 337 7.10 -14.16 -14.28
CA ARG A 337 7.23 -15.28 -15.23
C ARG A 337 7.25 -14.80 -16.67
N ASP A 338 7.91 -15.55 -17.53
CA ASP A 338 7.83 -15.38 -18.99
C ASP A 338 6.52 -15.98 -19.51
N LEU A 339 5.49 -15.13 -19.65
CA LEU A 339 4.18 -15.56 -20.14
C LEU A 339 4.26 -16.10 -21.56
N ALA A 340 5.17 -15.60 -22.41
CA ALA A 340 5.32 -16.08 -23.79
C ALA A 340 5.87 -17.51 -23.80
N ALA A 341 6.82 -17.85 -22.92
CA ALA A 341 7.26 -19.21 -22.72
C ALA A 341 6.12 -20.11 -22.19
N MET A 342 5.34 -19.61 -21.23
CA MET A 342 4.20 -20.35 -20.68
C MET A 342 3.09 -20.61 -21.72
N VAL A 343 2.90 -19.72 -22.68
CA VAL A 343 1.99 -19.94 -23.82
C VAL A 343 2.50 -21.09 -24.69
N ARG A 344 3.81 -21.09 -25.02
CA ARG A 344 4.42 -22.21 -25.79
C ARG A 344 4.30 -23.54 -25.09
N ASP A 345 4.42 -23.54 -23.77
CA ASP A 345 4.32 -24.74 -22.92
C ASP A 345 2.87 -25.17 -22.64
N GLY A 346 1.86 -24.45 -23.14
CA GLY A 346 0.45 -24.72 -22.89
C GLY A 346 -0.02 -24.44 -21.44
N LYS A 347 0.78 -23.69 -20.66
CA LYS A 347 0.49 -23.33 -19.25
C LYS A 347 -0.24 -21.98 -19.13
N PHE A 348 -0.27 -21.20 -20.21
CA PHE A 348 -0.99 -19.93 -20.29
C PHE A 348 -1.71 -19.81 -21.63
N ARG A 349 -2.92 -19.29 -21.63
CA ARG A 349 -3.72 -19.17 -22.85
C ARG A 349 -3.20 -18.00 -23.71
N GLU A 350 -3.06 -18.24 -25.00
CA GLU A 350 -2.59 -17.26 -25.98
C GLU A 350 -3.57 -16.07 -26.11
N ASP A 351 -4.88 -16.37 -26.11
CA ASP A 351 -5.93 -15.36 -26.20
C ASP A 351 -5.91 -14.40 -25.02
N LEU A 352 -5.75 -14.91 -23.79
CA LEU A 352 -5.62 -14.08 -22.60
C LEU A 352 -4.30 -13.28 -22.62
N PHE A 353 -3.20 -13.89 -23.07
CA PHE A 353 -1.91 -13.19 -23.18
C PHE A 353 -2.05 -11.95 -24.08
N HIS A 354 -2.63 -12.09 -25.27
CA HIS A 354 -2.83 -10.95 -26.17
C HIS A 354 -3.79 -9.91 -25.60
N ARG A 355 -4.77 -10.33 -24.80
CA ARG A 355 -5.72 -9.41 -24.17
C ARG A 355 -5.08 -8.60 -23.02
N LEU A 356 -4.12 -9.16 -22.30
CA LEU A 356 -3.39 -8.49 -21.22
C LEU A 356 -2.22 -7.64 -21.74
N ASN A 357 -1.56 -8.10 -22.79
CA ASN A 357 -0.31 -7.55 -23.29
C ASN A 357 -0.52 -6.39 -24.28
N VAL A 358 -1.27 -5.36 -23.86
CA VAL A 358 -1.50 -4.14 -24.66
C VAL A 358 -0.38 -3.13 -24.45
N VAL A 359 -0.04 -2.85 -23.17
CA VAL A 359 1.07 -1.96 -22.81
C VAL A 359 1.94 -2.69 -21.79
N GLN A 360 3.24 -2.83 -22.09
CA GLN A 360 4.19 -3.43 -21.17
C GLN A 360 5.01 -2.37 -20.43
N ILE A 361 5.19 -2.61 -19.11
CA ILE A 361 6.14 -1.88 -18.27
C ILE A 361 7.10 -2.91 -17.66
N ARG A 362 8.41 -2.74 -17.94
CA ARG A 362 9.45 -3.51 -17.24
C ARG A 362 9.93 -2.72 -16.03
N VAL A 363 9.87 -3.34 -14.86
CA VAL A 363 10.47 -2.81 -13.63
C VAL A 363 11.90 -3.36 -13.53
N PRO A 364 12.93 -2.49 -13.47
CA PRO A 364 14.30 -2.96 -13.39
C PRO A 364 14.59 -3.65 -12.07
N SER A 365 15.52 -4.59 -12.07
CA SER A 365 16.03 -5.22 -10.86
C SER A 365 16.95 -4.24 -10.11
N LEU A 366 17.04 -4.37 -8.78
CA LEU A 366 17.84 -3.46 -7.94
C LEU A 366 19.32 -3.42 -8.35
N ARG A 367 19.87 -4.53 -8.83
CA ARG A 367 21.25 -4.59 -9.33
C ARG A 367 21.48 -3.76 -10.61
N GLU A 368 20.43 -3.47 -11.40
CA GLU A 368 20.51 -2.63 -12.60
C GLU A 368 20.56 -1.13 -12.24
N HIS A 369 20.15 -0.74 -11.01
CA HIS A 369 20.16 0.65 -10.55
C HIS A 369 20.68 0.81 -9.11
N LYS A 370 21.82 0.20 -8.81
CA LYS A 370 22.47 0.23 -7.48
C LYS A 370 22.68 1.64 -6.92
N SER A 371 22.84 2.65 -7.76
CA SER A 371 22.94 4.06 -7.34
C SER A 371 21.73 4.56 -6.53
N ASP A 372 20.59 3.88 -6.63
CA ASP A 372 19.38 4.24 -5.89
C ASP A 372 19.31 3.56 -4.51
N ILE A 373 20.20 2.60 -4.21
CA ILE A 373 20.21 1.87 -2.93
C ILE A 373 20.31 2.84 -1.76
N GLU A 374 21.17 3.85 -1.84
CA GLU A 374 21.30 4.86 -0.78
C GLU A 374 19.97 5.54 -0.48
N GLN A 375 19.25 5.99 -1.50
CA GLN A 375 17.99 6.69 -1.32
C GLN A 375 16.90 5.75 -0.81
N ILE A 376 16.82 4.52 -1.33
CA ILE A 376 15.85 3.50 -0.93
C ILE A 376 16.10 3.08 0.52
N ALA A 377 17.36 2.77 0.87
CA ALA A 377 17.74 2.33 2.20
C ALA A 377 17.54 3.43 3.25
N ASN A 378 17.98 4.65 2.97
CA ASN A 378 17.77 5.80 3.86
C ASN A 378 16.29 6.13 4.01
N GLY A 379 15.48 6.02 2.94
CA GLY A 379 14.03 6.22 3.01
C GLY A 379 13.34 5.21 3.93
N TYR A 380 13.83 3.98 4.01
CA TYR A 380 13.36 2.96 4.95
C TYR A 380 13.89 3.20 6.38
N TRP A 381 15.19 3.43 6.52
CA TRP A 381 15.90 3.53 7.79
C TRP A 381 15.48 4.75 8.61
N LEU A 382 15.35 5.92 7.98
CA LEU A 382 14.92 7.16 8.63
C LEU A 382 13.55 7.05 9.30
N ARG A 383 12.67 6.20 8.82
CA ARG A 383 11.35 5.99 9.42
C ARG A 383 11.43 5.31 10.79
N GLN A 384 12.49 4.51 11.02
CA GLN A 384 12.67 3.75 12.25
C GLN A 384 13.70 4.36 13.20
N HIS A 385 14.77 4.96 12.67
CA HIS A 385 15.97 5.32 13.43
C HIS A 385 16.30 6.80 13.48
N ARG A 386 15.57 7.70 12.78
CA ARG A 386 15.78 9.15 12.77
C ARG A 386 17.15 9.65 12.32
N GLN A 387 18.09 8.78 12.05
CA GLN A 387 19.38 9.11 11.48
C GLN A 387 19.59 8.38 10.19
N ARG A 388 20.38 8.96 9.30
CA ARG A 388 20.75 8.32 8.04
C ARG A 388 21.77 7.22 8.31
N LEU A 389 21.81 6.25 7.40
CA LEU A 389 22.90 5.30 7.33
C LEU A 389 24.22 6.03 7.07
N SER A 390 25.32 5.55 7.66
CA SER A 390 26.66 6.07 7.41
C SER A 390 27.11 5.75 5.97
N ALA A 391 28.13 6.46 5.48
CA ALA A 391 28.72 6.20 4.17
C ALA A 391 29.24 4.76 4.05
N GLU A 392 29.87 4.24 5.12
CA GLU A 392 30.39 2.86 5.19
C GLU A 392 29.26 1.82 5.12
N GLN A 393 28.14 2.07 5.82
CA GLN A 393 26.96 1.21 5.75
C GLN A 393 26.35 1.19 4.35
N ILE A 394 26.24 2.35 3.68
CA ILE A 394 25.74 2.44 2.30
C ILE A 394 26.69 1.74 1.33
N GLU A 395 28.01 1.94 1.47
CA GLU A 395 29.00 1.26 0.63
C GLU A 395 28.89 -0.26 0.76
N ALA A 396 28.76 -0.78 1.97
CA ALA A 396 28.54 -2.20 2.19
C ALA A 396 27.27 -2.70 1.48
N LEU A 397 26.15 -1.97 1.60
CA LEU A 397 24.89 -2.33 0.92
C LEU A 397 25.03 -2.35 -0.61
N MET A 398 25.81 -1.44 -1.21
CA MET A 398 25.99 -1.36 -2.66
C MET A 398 26.81 -2.53 -3.24
N GLN A 399 27.56 -3.29 -2.41
CA GLN A 399 28.38 -4.41 -2.86
C GLN A 399 27.57 -5.70 -3.11
N TYR A 400 26.28 -5.71 -2.82
CA TYR A 400 25.45 -6.90 -3.01
C TYR A 400 24.45 -6.73 -4.16
N ASP A 401 24.05 -7.83 -4.81
CA ASP A 401 23.22 -7.81 -6.01
C ASP A 401 21.71 -7.97 -5.73
N TYR A 402 21.37 -8.32 -4.49
CA TYR A 402 19.98 -8.46 -4.05
C TYR A 402 19.10 -9.31 -4.98
N PRO A 403 19.27 -10.63 -5.07
CA PRO A 403 18.40 -11.48 -5.89
C PRO A 403 16.92 -11.35 -5.53
N GLY A 404 16.58 -11.02 -4.27
CA GLY A 404 15.24 -10.67 -3.81
C GLY A 404 14.89 -9.19 -3.93
N ASN A 405 15.73 -8.40 -4.61
CA ASN A 405 15.54 -6.99 -4.92
C ASN A 405 15.25 -6.10 -3.69
N VAL A 406 14.36 -5.12 -3.81
CA VAL A 406 14.02 -4.16 -2.74
C VAL A 406 13.43 -4.87 -1.50
N ARG A 407 12.71 -5.98 -1.70
CA ARG A 407 12.18 -6.77 -0.57
C ARG A 407 13.31 -7.36 0.28
N GLU A 408 14.34 -7.89 -0.35
CA GLU A 408 15.51 -8.43 0.34
C GLU A 408 16.31 -7.32 1.05
N LEU A 409 16.50 -6.18 0.41
CA LEU A 409 17.12 -5.00 1.02
C LEU A 409 16.37 -4.58 2.29
N PHE A 410 15.05 -4.50 2.23
CA PHE A 410 14.25 -4.12 3.41
C PHE A 410 14.31 -5.17 4.53
N ASN A 411 14.29 -6.45 4.20
CA ASN A 411 14.46 -7.52 5.19
C ASN A 411 15.83 -7.46 5.88
N LEU A 412 16.89 -7.12 5.12
CA LEU A 412 18.23 -6.93 5.67
C LEU A 412 18.29 -5.73 6.64
N LEU A 413 17.69 -4.60 6.25
CA LEU A 413 17.60 -3.41 7.09
C LEU A 413 16.76 -3.66 8.35
N GLU A 414 15.67 -4.38 8.24
CA GLU A 414 14.83 -4.78 9.37
C GLU A 414 15.63 -5.68 10.33
N ARG A 415 16.38 -6.64 9.80
CA ARG A 415 17.25 -7.51 10.60
C ARG A 415 18.33 -6.70 11.32
N ALA A 416 18.97 -5.74 10.64
CA ALA A 416 19.94 -4.83 11.27
C ALA A 416 19.31 -4.04 12.41
N SER A 417 18.10 -3.53 12.21
CA SER A 417 17.33 -2.78 13.21
C SER A 417 16.98 -3.64 14.45
N VAL A 418 16.48 -4.86 14.22
CA VAL A 418 16.05 -5.77 15.30
C VAL A 418 17.25 -6.26 16.13
N LEU A 419 18.40 -6.49 15.48
CA LEU A 419 19.61 -6.97 16.15
C LEU A 419 20.48 -5.83 16.69
N ASP A 420 20.12 -4.57 16.46
CA ASP A 420 20.94 -3.38 16.73
C ASP A 420 22.34 -3.49 16.13
N GLU A 421 22.43 -4.11 14.93
CA GLU A 421 23.70 -4.38 14.27
C GLU A 421 24.12 -3.17 13.42
N GLN A 422 25.30 -2.63 13.72
CA GLN A 422 25.87 -1.48 13.02
C GLN A 422 26.87 -1.89 11.93
N ASP A 423 27.43 -3.11 12.00
CA ASP A 423 28.35 -3.66 11.01
C ASP A 423 27.55 -4.33 9.86
N PHE A 424 27.21 -3.55 8.87
CA PHE A 424 26.47 -4.02 7.69
C PHE A 424 27.30 -4.95 6.78
N ALA A 425 28.63 -4.83 6.81
CA ALA A 425 29.50 -5.72 6.05
C ALA A 425 29.45 -7.15 6.62
N ARG A 426 29.51 -7.28 7.95
CA ARG A 426 29.33 -8.56 8.65
C ARG A 426 27.93 -9.13 8.41
N LEU A 427 26.88 -8.30 8.58
CA LEU A 427 25.49 -8.72 8.35
C LEU A 427 25.27 -9.27 6.96
N LEU A 428 25.85 -8.62 5.93
CA LEU A 428 25.79 -9.06 4.55
C LEU A 428 26.59 -10.35 4.32
N ALA A 429 27.73 -10.53 4.95
CA ALA A 429 28.51 -11.77 4.86
C ALA A 429 27.69 -12.97 5.38
N GLU A 430 27.07 -12.83 6.54
CA GLU A 430 26.18 -13.83 7.12
C GLU A 430 24.96 -14.09 6.22
N HIS A 431 24.36 -13.03 5.66
CA HIS A 431 23.22 -13.13 4.76
C HIS A 431 23.56 -13.87 3.47
N LYS A 432 24.72 -13.56 2.85
CA LYS A 432 25.24 -14.28 1.68
C LYS A 432 25.44 -15.76 1.96
N GLN A 433 26.00 -16.10 3.11
CA GLN A 433 26.21 -17.49 3.48
C GLN A 433 24.90 -18.26 3.66
N MET A 434 23.89 -17.64 4.30
CA MET A 434 22.56 -18.24 4.41
C MET A 434 21.90 -18.46 3.05
N THR A 435 21.97 -17.47 2.16
CA THR A 435 21.38 -17.54 0.81
C THR A 435 22.11 -18.55 -0.06
N TYR A 436 23.43 -18.64 0.06
CA TYR A 436 24.25 -19.62 -0.64
C TYR A 436 23.87 -21.04 -0.21
N ASN A 437 23.75 -21.31 1.07
CA ASN A 437 23.36 -22.62 1.59
C ASN A 437 21.96 -23.03 1.10
N LEU A 438 20.98 -22.10 1.10
CA LEU A 438 19.65 -22.36 0.56
C LEU A 438 19.66 -22.68 -0.94
N SER A 439 20.45 -21.95 -1.73
CA SER A 439 20.53 -22.16 -3.18
C SER A 439 21.28 -23.43 -3.56
N HIS A 440 22.25 -23.87 -2.77
CA HIS A 440 22.98 -25.12 -3.01
C HIS A 440 22.17 -26.35 -2.62
N HIS A 441 21.38 -26.27 -1.55
CA HIS A 441 20.44 -27.36 -1.22
C HIS A 441 19.30 -27.51 -2.22
N MET A 442 18.98 -26.47 -3.00
CA MET A 442 17.94 -26.51 -4.05
C MET A 442 18.49 -26.80 -5.47
N LYS A 443 19.82 -26.75 -5.66
CA LYS A 443 20.49 -26.96 -6.96
C LYS A 443 21.31 -28.25 -7.06
N GLU A 444 21.15 -29.17 -6.16
CA GLU A 444 21.57 -30.54 -6.50
C GLU A 444 20.59 -31.05 -7.56
N GLU A 445 20.89 -30.71 -8.82
CA GLU A 445 20.25 -31.33 -9.98
C GLU A 445 20.39 -32.83 -9.79
N VAL A 446 19.27 -33.47 -9.46
CA VAL A 446 19.23 -34.95 -9.52
C VAL A 446 19.48 -35.29 -10.98
N PRO A 447 20.56 -35.98 -11.31
CA PRO A 447 20.85 -36.33 -12.70
C PRO A 447 19.64 -37.06 -13.30
N ASP A 448 19.32 -36.77 -14.56
CA ASP A 448 18.19 -37.39 -15.27
C ASP A 448 18.40 -38.93 -15.46
N ASP A 449 19.62 -39.38 -15.38
CA ASP A 449 19.93 -40.82 -15.44
C ASP A 449 19.89 -41.47 -14.04
N LEU A 450 19.15 -42.54 -13.93
CA LEU A 450 18.87 -43.25 -12.69
C LEU A 450 20.17 -43.76 -12.00
N GLU A 451 21.21 -44.10 -12.74
CA GLU A 451 22.46 -44.65 -12.19
C GLU A 451 23.26 -43.54 -11.50
N THR A 452 23.43 -42.39 -12.15
CA THR A 452 24.14 -41.25 -11.59
C THR A 452 23.36 -40.64 -10.41
N ALA A 453 22.02 -40.55 -10.49
CA ALA A 453 21.17 -40.14 -9.39
C ALA A 453 21.31 -41.07 -8.16
N THR A 454 21.40 -42.39 -8.40
CA THR A 454 21.59 -43.38 -7.34
C THR A 454 22.96 -43.25 -6.69
N ILE A 455 24.01 -43.05 -7.48
CA ILE A 455 25.39 -42.85 -6.98
C ILE A 455 25.45 -41.58 -6.10
N LEU A 456 24.88 -40.48 -6.59
CA LEU A 456 24.87 -39.20 -5.87
C LEU A 456 24.15 -39.34 -4.51
N HIS A 457 22.96 -39.92 -4.52
CA HIS A 457 22.18 -40.13 -3.31
C HIS A 457 22.91 -41.04 -2.29
N ILE A 458 23.57 -42.10 -2.75
CA ILE A 458 24.36 -42.97 -1.87
C ILE A 458 25.54 -42.21 -1.26
N LYS A 459 26.26 -41.39 -2.04
CA LYS A 459 27.36 -40.56 -1.55
C LYS A 459 26.89 -39.57 -0.49
N GLN A 460 25.77 -38.86 -0.70
CA GLN A 460 25.18 -37.94 0.28
C GLN A 460 24.79 -38.64 1.60
N VAL A 461 24.14 -39.78 1.52
CA VAL A 461 23.77 -40.54 2.72
C VAL A 461 25.03 -41.11 3.42
N TYR A 462 26.09 -41.43 2.69
CA TYR A 462 27.37 -41.88 3.27
C TYR A 462 28.06 -40.76 4.03
N GLU A 463 28.10 -39.54 3.49
CA GLU A 463 28.59 -38.35 4.19
C GLU A 463 27.75 -38.01 5.42
N LYS A 464 26.41 -38.05 5.31
CA LYS A 464 25.47 -37.79 6.40
C LYS A 464 25.68 -38.68 7.63
N TYR A 465 26.23 -39.91 7.42
CA TYR A 465 26.55 -40.84 8.49
C TYR A 465 28.06 -40.97 8.74
N ASP A 466 28.80 -39.85 8.58
CA ASP A 466 30.24 -39.77 8.84
C ASP A 466 31.06 -40.91 8.23
N HIS A 467 30.77 -41.23 6.99
CA HIS A 467 31.41 -42.31 6.22
C HIS A 467 31.23 -43.70 6.83
N ASN A 468 30.19 -43.92 7.62
CA ASN A 468 29.89 -45.21 8.25
C ASN A 468 29.07 -46.11 7.31
N LEU A 469 29.73 -47.01 6.60
CA LEU A 469 29.13 -47.92 5.63
C LEU A 469 27.96 -48.74 6.20
N THR A 470 28.02 -49.11 7.49
CA THR A 470 26.98 -49.92 8.13
C THR A 470 25.70 -49.15 8.37
N GLN A 471 25.83 -47.93 8.83
CA GLN A 471 24.70 -47.03 9.08
C GLN A 471 24.09 -46.55 7.76
N THR A 472 24.93 -46.22 6.77
CA THR A 472 24.49 -45.87 5.42
C THR A 472 23.68 -46.99 4.76
N ALA A 473 24.19 -48.24 4.79
CA ALA A 473 23.51 -49.39 4.22
C ALA A 473 22.15 -49.66 4.91
N LYS A 474 22.06 -49.44 6.24
CA LYS A 474 20.82 -49.56 7.00
C LYS A 474 19.85 -48.45 6.61
N ALA A 475 20.30 -47.20 6.49
CA ALA A 475 19.49 -46.05 6.12
C ALA A 475 18.91 -46.16 4.70
N LEU A 476 19.69 -46.69 3.78
CA LEU A 476 19.31 -46.92 2.38
C LEU A 476 18.54 -48.23 2.16
N ASN A 477 18.31 -49.01 3.21
CA ASN A 477 17.73 -50.35 3.13
C ASN A 477 18.41 -51.22 2.04
N ALA A 478 19.74 -51.16 1.95
CA ALA A 478 20.55 -51.81 0.93
C ALA A 478 21.66 -52.69 1.56
N ALA A 479 22.13 -53.67 0.82
CA ALA A 479 23.26 -54.49 1.27
C ALA A 479 24.57 -53.66 1.29
N LYS A 480 25.44 -53.87 2.29
CA LYS A 480 26.74 -53.16 2.41
C LYS A 480 27.60 -53.25 1.15
N ASN A 481 27.62 -54.41 0.51
CA ASN A 481 28.37 -54.61 -0.72
C ASN A 481 27.78 -53.79 -1.89
N THR A 482 26.48 -53.61 -1.93
CA THR A 482 25.83 -52.77 -2.93
C THR A 482 26.21 -51.30 -2.73
N VAL A 483 26.16 -50.79 -1.48
CA VAL A 483 26.57 -49.40 -1.15
C VAL A 483 28.04 -49.19 -1.51
N ARG A 484 28.93 -50.14 -1.14
CA ARG A 484 30.37 -50.06 -1.49
C ARG A 484 30.60 -49.99 -2.98
N LYS A 485 29.93 -50.84 -3.77
CA LYS A 485 30.03 -50.86 -5.23
C LYS A 485 29.67 -49.52 -5.89
N TYR A 486 28.68 -48.83 -5.35
CA TYR A 486 28.27 -47.50 -5.84
C TYR A 486 29.16 -46.35 -5.35
N LEU A 487 29.82 -46.49 -4.19
CA LEU A 487 30.82 -45.54 -3.71
C LEU A 487 32.15 -45.60 -4.47
N GLU A 488 32.45 -46.73 -5.07
CA GLU A 488 33.66 -46.99 -5.89
C GLU A 488 33.49 -46.59 -7.36
N LYS A 489 32.24 -46.26 -7.79
CA LYS A 489 31.93 -45.69 -9.09
C LYS A 489 31.96 -44.14 -9.03
#